data_3512abc640332a81c85ddcb27e1306e6
#
_entry.id   3512abc640332a81c85ddcb27e1306e6
#
_cell.length_a   1.000
_cell.length_b   1.000
_cell.length_c   1.000
_cell.angle_alpha   90.00
_cell.angle_beta   90.00
_cell.angle_gamma   90.00
#
_symmetry.space_group_name_H-M   'P 1'
#
loop_
_entity.id
_entity.type
_entity.pdbx_description
1 polymer ?
#
loop_
_entity_poly.entity_id
_entity_poly.type
_entity_poly.pdbx_seq_one_letter_code
_entity_poly.pdbx_strand_id
1 'polypeptide(L)'
;MNTLLYPIKPPRFIIQAIYTSLILSVLFISGCSTIPSFGKKEPVLVAPACPVCTQTPCPKLAAPTPIIKVAKKTRGVLDLPVIGGVEDVVVAPLGLKFEARIDTGAKSTSIHAENIQLIEREGKRFVRFSLLDKNTNKLVELERRFRRKVIIKQQAGDNERRYVVMLWLTLGKTKDEVEVNLTDRSAYDYKLLVGRNLLTDRAIVDVSLRHTLRH
;
A
#
# COMPACT_ATOMS: atom_id res chain seq x y z
N MET A 1 -35.06 -35.51 -34.93
CA MET A 1 -33.96 -35.78 -33.98
C MET A 1 -34.37 -35.11 -32.67
N ASN A 2 -34.90 -35.90 -31.74
CA ASN A 2 -35.41 -35.40 -30.44
C ASN A 2 -34.28 -35.42 -29.40
N THR A 3 -33.90 -34.22 -28.92
CA THR A 3 -32.95 -34.07 -27.81
C THR A 3 -33.73 -34.05 -26.51
N LEU A 4 -33.67 -35.14 -25.75
CA LEU A 4 -34.25 -35.29 -24.42
C LEU A 4 -33.39 -34.51 -23.41
N LEU A 5 -33.97 -33.44 -22.84
CA LEU A 5 -33.42 -32.70 -21.70
C LEU A 5 -33.75 -33.48 -20.43
N TYR A 6 -32.75 -34.02 -19.76
CA TYR A 6 -32.89 -34.60 -18.41
C TYR A 6 -32.86 -33.50 -17.35
N PRO A 7 -33.79 -33.44 -16.40
CA PRO A 7 -33.73 -32.49 -15.29
C PRO A 7 -32.69 -32.96 -14.25
N ILE A 8 -31.74 -32.11 -13.95
CA ILE A 8 -30.70 -32.33 -12.91
C ILE A 8 -31.40 -32.12 -11.54
N LYS A 9 -31.56 -33.22 -10.77
CA LYS A 9 -32.00 -33.16 -9.37
C LYS A 9 -30.87 -32.61 -8.48
N PRO A 10 -31.14 -31.57 -7.66
CA PRO A 10 -30.15 -31.09 -6.70
C PRO A 10 -29.89 -32.12 -5.59
N PRO A 11 -28.64 -32.23 -5.05
CA PRO A 11 -28.30 -33.18 -4.03
C PRO A 11 -29.02 -32.87 -2.69
N ARG A 12 -29.58 -33.91 -2.06
CA ARG A 12 -30.39 -33.85 -0.83
C ARG A 12 -29.68 -33.26 0.40
N PHE A 13 -28.35 -32.97 0.33
CA PHE A 13 -27.57 -32.41 1.44
C PHE A 13 -27.76 -30.90 1.66
N ILE A 14 -28.28 -30.15 0.70
CA ILE A 14 -28.46 -28.70 0.80
C ILE A 14 -29.71 -28.32 1.60
N ILE A 15 -30.73 -29.18 1.64
CA ILE A 15 -32.02 -28.87 2.30
C ILE A 15 -31.90 -29.05 3.83
N GLN A 16 -31.06 -29.92 4.33
CA GLN A 16 -30.87 -30.16 5.77
C GLN A 16 -30.07 -29.07 6.50
N ALA A 17 -29.21 -28.35 5.80
CA ALA A 17 -28.41 -27.26 6.38
C ALA A 17 -29.20 -25.99 6.68
N ILE A 18 -30.33 -25.79 6.00
CA ILE A 18 -31.17 -24.58 6.17
C ILE A 18 -32.07 -24.68 7.40
N TYR A 19 -32.52 -25.90 7.77
CA TYR A 19 -33.40 -26.09 8.93
C TYR A 19 -32.70 -26.09 10.28
N THR A 20 -31.40 -26.41 10.36
CA THR A 20 -30.67 -26.39 11.62
C THR A 20 -30.18 -24.97 12.02
N SER A 21 -30.09 -24.04 11.07
CA SER A 21 -29.71 -22.66 11.34
C SER A 21 -30.85 -21.81 11.91
N LEU A 22 -32.11 -22.19 11.69
CA LEU A 22 -33.27 -21.41 12.14
C LEU A 22 -33.70 -21.70 13.59
N ILE A 23 -33.26 -22.81 14.19
CA ILE A 23 -33.64 -23.22 15.55
C ILE A 23 -32.66 -22.70 16.63
N LEU A 24 -31.43 -22.30 16.24
CA LEU A 24 -30.41 -21.84 17.17
C LEU A 24 -30.46 -20.34 17.48
N SER A 25 -31.29 -19.56 16.82
CA SER A 25 -31.37 -18.10 16.97
C SER A 25 -32.41 -17.58 17.98
N VAL A 26 -33.18 -18.47 18.68
CA VAL A 26 -34.25 -18.05 19.60
C VAL A 26 -33.89 -18.15 21.10
N LEU A 27 -32.68 -18.57 21.48
CA LEU A 27 -32.33 -18.84 22.88
C LEU A 27 -31.37 -17.83 23.54
N PHE A 28 -31.18 -16.63 22.97
CA PHE A 28 -30.29 -15.61 23.59
C PHE A 28 -30.99 -14.26 23.83
N ILE A 29 -32.20 -14.26 24.41
CA ILE A 29 -32.79 -13.02 24.95
C ILE A 29 -33.31 -13.31 26.35
N SER A 30 -32.42 -13.34 27.33
CA SER A 30 -32.76 -13.10 28.76
C SER A 30 -31.45 -13.04 29.58
N GLY A 31 -30.94 -11.84 29.76
CA GLY A 31 -29.81 -11.56 30.61
C GLY A 31 -29.83 -10.09 31.04
N CYS A 32 -30.83 -9.71 31.86
CA CYS A 32 -30.72 -8.50 32.66
C CYS A 32 -29.68 -8.73 33.76
N SER A 33 -28.50 -8.15 33.64
CA SER A 33 -27.56 -8.00 34.75
C SER A 33 -27.61 -6.56 35.27
N THR A 34 -28.24 -6.41 36.39
CA THR A 34 -28.16 -5.23 37.26
C THR A 34 -26.71 -5.00 37.67
N ILE A 35 -26.14 -3.87 37.27
CA ILE A 35 -24.83 -3.41 37.71
C ILE A 35 -25.00 -2.76 39.09
N PRO A 36 -24.35 -3.23 40.18
CA PRO A 36 -24.35 -2.52 41.45
C PRO A 36 -23.49 -1.25 41.30
N SER A 37 -24.12 -0.11 41.56
CA SER A 37 -23.49 1.19 41.68
C SER A 37 -22.56 1.18 42.89
N PHE A 38 -21.25 1.04 42.68
CA PHE A 38 -20.23 1.32 43.70
C PHE A 38 -20.04 2.84 43.78
N GLY A 39 -20.67 3.44 44.77
CA GLY A 39 -20.41 4.82 45.15
C GLY A 39 -18.98 4.97 45.69
N LYS A 40 -18.04 5.41 44.83
CA LYS A 40 -16.77 5.92 45.31
C LYS A 40 -16.99 7.27 45.94
N LYS A 41 -16.90 7.33 47.31
CA LYS A 41 -16.65 8.56 48.00
C LYS A 41 -15.27 9.06 47.60
N GLU A 42 -15.23 10.16 46.89
CA GLU A 42 -13.97 10.89 46.64
C GLU A 42 -13.54 11.52 47.99
N PRO A 43 -12.29 11.34 48.41
CA PRO A 43 -11.76 12.09 49.52
C PRO A 43 -11.63 13.57 49.12
N VAL A 44 -12.30 14.44 49.80
CA VAL A 44 -12.12 15.89 49.70
C VAL A 44 -10.68 16.20 50.13
N LEU A 45 -9.81 16.41 49.15
CA LEU A 45 -8.49 16.97 49.40
C LEU A 45 -8.65 18.43 49.76
N VAL A 46 -8.55 18.72 51.06
CA VAL A 46 -8.41 20.08 51.55
C VAL A 46 -7.07 20.60 51.07
N ALA A 47 -7.11 21.51 50.08
CA ALA A 47 -5.91 22.16 49.61
C ALA A 47 -5.23 22.95 50.74
N PRO A 48 -3.94 22.78 50.99
CA PRO A 48 -3.24 23.62 51.95
C PRO A 48 -3.24 25.07 51.46
N ALA A 49 -3.56 26.00 52.33
CA ALA A 49 -3.55 27.43 52.04
C ALA A 49 -2.14 27.82 51.54
N CYS A 50 -2.09 28.40 50.36
CA CYS A 50 -0.85 28.92 49.80
C CYS A 50 -0.33 30.06 50.71
N PRO A 51 0.96 30.02 51.09
CA PRO A 51 1.58 31.16 51.76
C PRO A 51 1.54 32.38 50.81
N VAL A 52 1.21 33.54 51.41
CA VAL A 52 1.16 34.83 50.71
C VAL A 52 2.52 35.10 50.07
N CYS A 53 2.57 35.00 48.75
CA CYS A 53 3.77 35.38 47.99
C CYS A 53 3.96 36.88 48.08
N THR A 54 4.97 37.33 48.81
CA THR A 54 5.51 38.68 48.74
C THR A 54 5.97 38.91 47.29
N GLN A 55 5.38 39.91 46.64
CA GLN A 55 5.64 40.24 45.22
C GLN A 55 7.09 40.71 45.07
N THR A 56 7.98 39.81 44.77
CA THR A 56 9.25 40.16 44.18
C THR A 56 9.02 40.39 42.67
N PRO A 57 9.42 41.53 42.09
CA PRO A 57 9.18 41.76 40.65
C PRO A 57 9.86 40.65 39.84
N CYS A 58 9.06 39.93 39.05
CA CYS A 58 9.57 38.91 38.14
C CYS A 58 10.60 39.54 37.18
N PRO A 59 11.79 38.93 37.03
CA PRO A 59 12.70 39.34 36.01
C PRO A 59 11.98 39.22 34.65
N LYS A 60 12.00 40.29 33.83
CA LYS A 60 11.51 40.25 32.47
C LYS A 60 12.26 39.15 31.73
N LEU A 61 11.61 38.02 31.49
CA LEU A 61 12.15 37.03 30.60
C LEU A 61 12.39 37.71 29.26
N ALA A 62 13.64 37.71 28.81
CA ALA A 62 13.99 38.10 27.46
C ALA A 62 13.17 37.22 26.51
N ALA A 63 12.56 37.84 25.47
CA ALA A 63 11.80 37.11 24.45
C ALA A 63 12.67 35.97 23.91
N PRO A 64 12.13 34.73 23.79
CA PRO A 64 12.90 33.64 23.25
C PRO A 64 13.39 34.02 21.86
N THR A 65 14.71 34.06 21.69
CA THR A 65 15.34 34.21 20.38
C THR A 65 14.77 33.14 19.46
N PRO A 66 14.31 33.49 18.25
CA PRO A 66 13.78 32.49 17.33
C PRO A 66 14.88 31.45 17.09
N ILE A 67 14.62 30.22 17.54
CA ILE A 67 15.48 29.09 17.25
C ILE A 67 15.31 28.83 15.77
N ILE A 68 16.20 29.42 14.96
CA ILE A 68 16.37 28.99 13.56
C ILE A 68 16.81 27.54 13.65
N LYS A 69 15.86 26.61 13.40
CA LYS A 69 16.18 25.20 13.21
C LYS A 69 17.02 25.13 11.95
N VAL A 70 18.33 25.33 12.09
CA VAL A 70 19.27 24.94 11.06
C VAL A 70 19.06 23.46 10.87
N ALA A 71 18.49 23.07 9.74
CA ALA A 71 18.37 21.68 9.35
C ALA A 71 19.77 21.08 9.51
N LYS A 72 19.92 20.13 10.45
CA LYS A 72 21.17 19.38 10.59
C LYS A 72 21.45 18.80 9.22
N LYS A 73 22.51 19.30 8.54
CA LYS A 73 23.06 18.64 7.36
C LYS A 73 23.37 17.22 7.78
N THR A 74 22.56 16.27 7.33
CA THR A 74 22.85 14.86 7.45
C THR A 74 24.22 14.64 6.80
N ARG A 75 25.08 13.95 7.49
CA ARG A 75 26.44 13.59 7.05
C ARG A 75 26.32 12.82 5.74
N GLY A 76 26.71 13.46 4.63
CA GLY A 76 26.47 12.98 3.28
C GLY A 76 25.44 13.88 2.61
N VAL A 77 25.92 14.98 2.00
CA VAL A 77 25.07 15.88 1.20
C VAL A 77 24.79 15.16 -0.11
N LEU A 78 23.88 14.21 -0.10
CA LEU A 78 23.19 13.82 -1.29
C LEU A 78 22.15 14.93 -1.51
N ASP A 79 22.35 15.73 -2.56
CA ASP A 79 21.36 16.69 -3.04
C ASP A 79 20.22 15.89 -3.72
N LEU A 80 19.44 15.18 -2.89
CA LEU A 80 18.38 14.33 -3.35
C LEU A 80 17.10 15.16 -3.52
N PRO A 81 16.40 15.00 -4.62
CA PRO A 81 15.11 15.65 -4.81
C PRO A 81 14.10 15.16 -3.77
N VAL A 82 13.26 16.07 -3.30
CA VAL A 82 12.07 15.73 -2.52
C VAL A 82 10.94 15.46 -3.50
N ILE A 83 10.38 14.26 -3.43
CA ILE A 83 9.27 13.82 -4.30
C ILE A 83 8.02 13.51 -3.49
N GLY A 84 6.86 13.51 -4.15
CA GLY A 84 5.57 13.24 -3.50
C GLY A 84 5.31 11.76 -3.24
N GLY A 85 4.25 11.48 -2.46
CA GLY A 85 3.74 10.13 -2.23
C GLY A 85 3.06 9.52 -3.46
N VAL A 86 2.80 10.34 -4.50
CA VAL A 86 2.26 9.94 -5.81
C VAL A 86 2.97 10.74 -6.88
N GLU A 87 3.53 10.06 -7.89
CA GLU A 87 4.29 10.67 -8.98
C GLU A 87 3.99 10.00 -10.32
N ASP A 88 4.27 10.73 -11.39
CA ASP A 88 4.22 10.19 -12.75
C ASP A 88 5.51 9.42 -13.08
N VAL A 89 5.36 8.21 -13.59
CA VAL A 89 6.47 7.34 -14.01
C VAL A 89 6.27 6.89 -15.45
N VAL A 90 7.32 6.99 -16.25
CA VAL A 90 7.30 6.53 -17.64
C VAL A 90 8.00 5.17 -17.74
N VAL A 91 7.34 4.20 -18.37
CA VAL A 91 7.85 2.85 -18.61
C VAL A 91 8.36 2.76 -20.06
N ALA A 92 9.67 2.55 -20.20
CA ALA A 92 10.30 2.41 -21.52
C ALA A 92 10.38 0.94 -21.96
N PRO A 93 10.44 0.65 -23.29
CA PRO A 93 10.63 1.60 -24.39
C PRO A 93 9.33 2.23 -24.89
N LEU A 94 8.17 1.77 -24.44
CA LEU A 94 6.88 2.15 -25.00
C LEU A 94 6.44 3.58 -24.63
N GLY A 95 7.12 4.25 -23.69
CA GLY A 95 6.75 5.58 -23.22
C GLY A 95 5.43 5.60 -22.46
N LEU A 96 4.99 4.45 -21.92
CA LEU A 96 3.74 4.37 -21.19
C LEU A 96 3.84 5.14 -19.87
N LYS A 97 2.94 6.09 -19.67
CA LYS A 97 2.88 6.92 -18.47
C LYS A 97 1.93 6.31 -17.45
N PHE A 98 2.41 6.14 -16.23
CA PHE A 98 1.63 5.64 -15.10
C PHE A 98 1.70 6.62 -13.94
N GLU A 99 0.56 6.91 -13.34
CA GLU A 99 0.51 7.48 -12.01
C GLU A 99 0.87 6.37 -11.01
N ALA A 100 1.94 6.59 -10.25
CA ALA A 100 2.54 5.60 -9.38
C ALA A 100 2.45 5.98 -7.90
N ARG A 101 2.13 5.02 -7.04
CA ARG A 101 2.31 5.16 -5.60
C ARG A 101 3.79 5.03 -5.25
N ILE A 102 4.33 6.02 -4.57
CA ILE A 102 5.69 5.97 -4.01
C ILE A 102 5.62 5.34 -2.62
N ASP A 103 6.26 4.19 -2.45
CA ASP A 103 6.13 3.37 -1.24
C ASP A 103 7.51 3.02 -0.66
N THR A 104 7.90 3.76 0.37
CA THR A 104 9.17 3.55 1.09
C THR A 104 9.16 2.28 1.95
N GLY A 105 8.00 1.69 2.24
CA GLY A 105 7.84 0.42 2.93
C GLY A 105 8.08 -0.79 2.03
N ALA A 106 7.76 -0.68 0.74
CA ALA A 106 7.92 -1.76 -0.23
C ALA A 106 9.38 -1.97 -0.61
N LYS A 107 9.85 -3.23 -0.55
CA LYS A 107 11.22 -3.58 -0.96
C LYS A 107 11.44 -3.43 -2.46
N SER A 108 10.43 -3.70 -3.27
CA SER A 108 10.54 -3.76 -4.73
C SER A 108 9.33 -3.14 -5.42
N THR A 109 9.58 -2.62 -6.60
CA THR A 109 8.57 -2.05 -7.50
C THR A 109 7.65 -3.14 -8.05
N SER A 110 6.37 -2.82 -8.23
CA SER A 110 5.36 -3.71 -8.82
C SER A 110 4.46 -2.97 -9.79
N ILE A 111 4.09 -3.63 -10.90
CA ILE A 111 3.22 -3.07 -11.92
C ILE A 111 2.05 -4.02 -12.19
N HIS A 112 0.88 -3.44 -12.45
CA HIS A 112 -0.27 -4.18 -12.96
C HIS A 112 0.04 -4.70 -14.36
N ALA A 113 -0.09 -6.00 -14.54
CA ALA A 113 0.09 -6.64 -15.83
C ALA A 113 -0.96 -7.73 -16.03
N GLU A 114 -1.42 -7.84 -17.26
CA GLU A 114 -2.38 -8.84 -17.69
C GLU A 114 -1.70 -9.87 -18.60
N ASN A 115 -2.36 -11.01 -18.85
CA ASN A 115 -1.90 -12.05 -19.77
C ASN A 115 -0.47 -12.54 -19.50
N ILE A 116 -0.09 -12.65 -18.22
CA ILE A 116 1.28 -12.97 -17.82
C ILE A 116 1.59 -14.44 -18.12
N GLN A 117 2.53 -14.70 -19.02
CA GLN A 117 2.93 -16.04 -19.46
C GLN A 117 4.45 -16.19 -19.42
N LEU A 118 4.93 -17.30 -18.84
CA LEU A 118 6.33 -17.70 -18.94
C LEU A 118 6.50 -18.48 -20.25
N ILE A 119 7.39 -18.03 -21.11
CA ILE A 119 7.71 -18.67 -22.38
C ILE A 119 9.19 -19.02 -22.43
N GLU A 120 9.52 -20.09 -23.16
CA GLU A 120 10.90 -20.52 -23.38
C GLU A 120 11.21 -20.52 -24.88
N ARG A 121 12.34 -19.91 -25.23
CA ARG A 121 12.87 -19.89 -26.58
C ARG A 121 14.38 -20.10 -26.52
N GLU A 122 14.89 -21.04 -27.29
CA GLU A 122 16.34 -21.31 -27.44
C GLU A 122 17.02 -21.51 -26.06
N GLY A 123 16.37 -22.22 -25.14
CA GLY A 123 16.86 -22.45 -23.76
C GLY A 123 16.87 -21.20 -22.86
N LYS A 124 16.29 -20.10 -23.30
CA LYS A 124 16.15 -18.86 -22.53
C LYS A 124 14.70 -18.64 -22.15
N ARG A 125 14.47 -18.22 -20.89
CA ARG A 125 13.13 -17.95 -20.37
C ARG A 125 12.80 -16.48 -20.48
N PHE A 126 11.59 -16.18 -20.96
CA PHE A 126 11.02 -14.85 -21.07
C PHE A 126 9.65 -14.82 -20.41
N VAL A 127 9.20 -13.63 -20.05
CA VAL A 127 7.83 -13.39 -19.60
C VAL A 127 7.17 -12.49 -20.62
N ARG A 128 6.06 -12.95 -21.17
CA ARG A 128 5.15 -12.17 -21.99
C ARG A 128 4.03 -11.66 -21.11
N PHE A 129 3.67 -10.41 -21.26
CA PHE A 129 2.63 -9.76 -20.48
C PHE A 129 2.12 -8.51 -21.19
N SER A 130 0.95 -8.03 -20.80
CA SER A 130 0.33 -6.84 -21.36
C SER A 130 0.23 -5.73 -20.29
N LEU A 131 0.52 -4.50 -20.71
CA LEU A 131 0.30 -3.29 -19.92
C LEU A 131 -0.81 -2.45 -20.57
N LEU A 132 -1.69 -1.87 -19.77
CA LEU A 132 -2.72 -0.97 -20.25
C LEU A 132 -2.15 0.42 -20.49
N ASP A 133 -2.21 0.87 -21.73
CA ASP A 133 -1.97 2.27 -22.09
C ASP A 133 -3.21 3.09 -21.74
N LYS A 134 -3.12 3.96 -20.75
CA LYS A 134 -4.24 4.81 -20.32
C LYS A 134 -4.68 5.83 -21.37
N ASN A 135 -3.78 6.24 -22.28
CA ASN A 135 -4.09 7.24 -23.30
C ASN A 135 -4.94 6.67 -24.44
N THR A 136 -4.62 5.43 -24.83
CA THR A 136 -5.32 4.75 -25.94
C THR A 136 -6.35 3.73 -25.48
N ASN A 137 -6.36 3.44 -24.18
CA ASN A 137 -7.16 2.38 -23.53
C ASN A 137 -6.95 0.99 -24.20
N LYS A 138 -5.74 0.74 -24.66
CA LYS A 138 -5.35 -0.52 -25.31
C LYS A 138 -4.31 -1.27 -24.50
N LEU A 139 -4.38 -2.58 -24.53
CA LEU A 139 -3.35 -3.45 -23.98
C LEU A 139 -2.17 -3.49 -24.96
N VAL A 140 -0.99 -3.19 -24.45
CA VAL A 140 0.27 -3.26 -25.19
C VAL A 140 1.07 -4.45 -24.68
N GLU A 141 1.34 -5.40 -25.56
CA GLU A 141 2.10 -6.60 -25.22
C GLU A 141 3.60 -6.32 -25.17
N LEU A 142 4.24 -6.86 -24.15
CA LEU A 142 5.69 -6.84 -23.96
C LEU A 142 6.21 -8.25 -23.70
N GLU A 143 7.46 -8.45 -24.11
CA GLU A 143 8.24 -9.63 -23.78
C GLU A 143 9.55 -9.19 -23.14
N ARG A 144 9.87 -9.72 -21.95
CA ARG A 144 11.10 -9.40 -21.21
C ARG A 144 11.74 -10.67 -20.68
N ARG A 145 13.07 -10.65 -20.59
CA ARG A 145 13.80 -11.78 -20.03
C ARG A 145 13.34 -12.06 -18.60
N PHE A 146 13.02 -13.31 -18.31
CA PHE A 146 12.70 -13.75 -16.96
C PHE A 146 13.93 -13.61 -16.05
N ARG A 147 13.78 -12.92 -14.92
CA ARG A 147 14.83 -12.78 -13.91
C ARG A 147 14.69 -13.84 -12.83
N ARG A 148 13.58 -13.82 -12.13
CA ARG A 148 13.28 -14.72 -11.01
C ARG A 148 11.78 -14.77 -10.74
N LYS A 149 11.39 -15.71 -9.91
CA LYS A 149 10.05 -15.78 -9.30
C LYS A 149 10.15 -15.37 -7.85
N VAL A 150 9.21 -14.58 -7.37
CA VAL A 150 9.05 -14.23 -5.96
C VAL A 150 7.75 -14.83 -5.43
N ILE A 151 7.76 -15.16 -4.14
CA ILE A 151 6.60 -15.64 -3.43
C ILE A 151 6.25 -14.56 -2.41
N ILE A 152 5.05 -13.99 -2.54
CA ILE A 152 4.52 -13.02 -1.59
C ILE A 152 3.65 -13.78 -0.60
N LYS A 153 4.05 -13.78 0.66
CA LYS A 153 3.26 -14.35 1.75
C LYS A 153 2.08 -13.42 2.03
N GLN A 154 0.87 -13.93 1.94
CA GLN A 154 -0.32 -13.20 2.35
C GLN A 154 -0.69 -13.60 3.78
N GLN A 155 -1.19 -12.67 4.58
CA GLN A 155 -1.60 -12.95 5.96
C GLN A 155 -2.85 -13.84 6.01
N ALA A 156 -3.71 -13.75 5.00
CA ALA A 156 -4.88 -14.59 4.83
C ALA A 156 -4.99 -15.00 3.36
N GLY A 157 -4.81 -16.30 3.08
CA GLY A 157 -4.90 -16.87 1.73
C GLY A 157 -3.62 -17.55 1.25
N ASP A 158 -3.66 -18.00 0.00
CA ASP A 158 -2.53 -18.69 -0.64
C ASP A 158 -1.41 -17.72 -1.00
N ASN A 159 -0.17 -18.21 -0.95
CA ASN A 159 1.00 -17.44 -1.34
C ASN A 159 0.93 -17.08 -2.83
N GLU A 160 1.00 -15.80 -3.14
CA GLU A 160 1.02 -15.32 -4.52
C GLU A 160 2.42 -15.48 -5.13
N ARG A 161 2.47 -16.07 -6.32
CA ARG A 161 3.71 -16.24 -7.11
C ARG A 161 3.76 -15.17 -8.20
N ARG A 162 4.79 -14.32 -8.18
CA ARG A 162 4.97 -13.25 -9.16
C ARG A 162 6.25 -13.46 -9.97
N TYR A 163 6.18 -13.16 -11.26
CA TYR A 163 7.36 -13.08 -12.11
C TYR A 163 8.02 -11.71 -11.99
N VAL A 164 9.34 -11.69 -12.03
CA VAL A 164 10.15 -10.47 -11.98
C VAL A 164 10.87 -10.33 -13.32
N VAL A 165 10.77 -9.14 -13.88
CA VAL A 165 11.43 -8.73 -15.11
C VAL A 165 12.20 -7.42 -14.89
N MET A 166 13.11 -7.08 -15.82
CA MET A 166 13.76 -5.78 -15.85
C MET A 166 12.96 -4.82 -16.72
N LEU A 167 12.67 -3.63 -16.19
CA LEU A 167 12.05 -2.53 -16.94
C LEU A 167 12.82 -1.23 -16.71
N TRP A 168 12.94 -0.44 -17.76
CA TRP A 168 13.41 0.93 -17.65
C TRP A 168 12.27 1.82 -17.14
N LEU A 169 12.48 2.46 -16.00
CA LEU A 169 11.55 3.41 -15.41
C LEU A 169 12.18 4.80 -15.37
N THR A 170 11.40 5.80 -15.75
CA THR A 170 11.79 7.21 -15.63
C THR A 170 10.92 7.87 -14.57
N LEU A 171 11.54 8.38 -13.51
CA LEU A 171 10.93 9.11 -12.42
C LEU A 171 11.58 10.51 -12.37
N GLY A 172 10.88 11.52 -12.86
CA GLY A 172 11.45 12.85 -13.06
C GLY A 172 12.66 12.83 -14.01
N LYS A 173 13.81 13.23 -13.51
CA LYS A 173 15.08 13.22 -14.27
C LYS A 173 15.84 11.89 -14.19
N THR A 174 15.43 11.00 -13.29
CA THR A 174 16.09 9.71 -13.07
C THR A 174 15.52 8.64 -13.99
N LYS A 175 16.37 7.98 -14.76
CA LYS A 175 16.03 6.84 -15.61
C LYS A 175 16.91 5.66 -15.24
N ASP A 176 16.32 4.62 -14.67
CA ASP A 176 17.02 3.41 -14.22
C ASP A 176 16.34 2.14 -14.71
N GLU A 177 17.13 1.09 -14.89
CA GLU A 177 16.63 -0.26 -15.14
C GLU A 177 16.48 -1.00 -13.83
N VAL A 178 15.24 -1.33 -13.47
CA VAL A 178 14.92 -1.92 -12.16
C VAL A 178 14.17 -3.24 -12.29
N GLU A 179 14.31 -4.08 -11.28
CA GLU A 179 13.47 -5.26 -11.13
C GLU A 179 12.04 -4.87 -10.78
N VAL A 180 11.09 -5.32 -11.59
CA VAL A 180 9.67 -5.05 -11.41
C VAL A 180 8.89 -6.36 -11.29
N ASN A 181 8.06 -6.47 -10.27
CA ASN A 181 7.14 -7.58 -10.08
C ASN A 181 5.91 -7.37 -10.95
N LEU A 182 5.55 -8.36 -11.75
CA LEU A 182 4.30 -8.41 -12.50
C LEU A 182 3.23 -9.03 -11.60
N THR A 183 2.12 -8.34 -11.41
CA THR A 183 1.03 -8.77 -10.54
C THR A 183 -0.28 -8.16 -10.98
N ASP A 184 -1.39 -8.74 -10.56
CA ASP A 184 -2.69 -8.11 -10.68
C ASP A 184 -2.83 -7.00 -9.61
N ARG A 185 -3.01 -5.76 -10.09
CA ARG A 185 -3.33 -4.59 -9.25
C ARG A 185 -4.64 -3.93 -9.68
N SER A 186 -5.55 -4.71 -10.27
CA SER A 186 -6.86 -4.22 -10.73
C SER A 186 -7.68 -3.60 -9.60
N ALA A 187 -7.60 -4.18 -8.40
CA ALA A 187 -8.28 -3.70 -7.20
C ALA A 187 -7.60 -2.52 -6.50
N TYR A 188 -6.41 -2.07 -6.98
CA TYR A 188 -5.68 -0.95 -6.37
C TYR A 188 -5.86 0.33 -7.20
N ASP A 189 -5.88 1.48 -6.53
CA ASP A 189 -5.97 2.79 -7.16
C ASP A 189 -4.81 3.04 -8.13
N TYR A 190 -3.60 2.65 -7.72
CA TYR A 190 -2.38 2.84 -8.51
C TYR A 190 -1.93 1.53 -9.16
N LYS A 191 -1.88 1.53 -10.49
CA LYS A 191 -1.44 0.37 -11.28
C LYS A 191 0.08 0.16 -11.24
N LEU A 192 0.84 1.16 -10.79
CA LEU A 192 2.27 1.08 -10.54
C LEU A 192 2.56 1.50 -9.10
N LEU A 193 3.39 0.72 -8.41
CA LEU A 193 3.94 1.01 -7.11
C LEU A 193 5.45 1.01 -7.22
N VAL A 194 6.08 2.10 -6.80
CA VAL A 194 7.53 2.27 -6.80
C VAL A 194 8.07 1.98 -5.41
N GLY A 195 8.92 0.96 -5.32
CA GLY A 195 9.54 0.53 -4.08
C GLY A 195 10.97 1.05 -3.91
N ARG A 196 11.59 0.66 -2.79
CA ARG A 196 12.95 1.08 -2.41
C ARG A 196 14.02 0.73 -3.44
N ASN A 197 13.81 -0.28 -4.27
CA ASN A 197 14.78 -0.64 -5.32
C ASN A 197 14.96 0.43 -6.41
N LEU A 198 14.04 1.42 -6.51
CA LEU A 198 14.23 2.62 -7.33
C LEU A 198 14.51 3.85 -6.46
N LEU A 199 14.02 3.90 -5.21
CA LEU A 199 14.04 5.10 -4.39
C LEU A 199 15.34 5.29 -3.59
N THR A 200 16.02 4.18 -3.21
CA THR A 200 17.23 4.25 -2.39
C THR A 200 18.29 5.08 -3.08
N ASP A 201 18.82 6.09 -2.36
CA ASP A 201 19.83 7.04 -2.84
C ASP A 201 19.42 7.85 -4.09
N ARG A 202 18.10 7.96 -4.36
CA ARG A 202 17.55 8.70 -5.51
C ARG A 202 16.61 9.82 -5.11
N ALA A 203 15.85 9.66 -4.01
CA ALA A 203 14.87 10.64 -3.59
C ALA A 203 14.56 10.59 -2.10
N ILE A 204 14.11 11.71 -1.55
CA ILE A 204 13.44 11.82 -0.25
C ILE A 204 11.95 11.91 -0.54
N VAL A 205 11.13 11.16 0.19
CA VAL A 205 9.68 11.11 -0.04
C VAL A 205 8.95 11.94 1.02
N ASP A 206 8.24 12.96 0.58
CA ASP A 206 7.25 13.68 1.38
C ASP A 206 5.84 13.22 0.97
N VAL A 207 5.21 12.44 1.85
CA VAL A 207 3.90 11.83 1.56
C VAL A 207 2.75 12.84 1.50
N SER A 208 2.95 14.09 1.95
CA SER A 208 1.96 15.17 1.84
C SER A 208 1.90 15.77 0.44
N LEU A 209 2.92 15.54 -0.38
CA LEU A 209 3.05 16.08 -1.72
C LEU A 209 2.61 15.06 -2.79
N ARG A 210 2.26 15.56 -3.97
CA ARG A 210 1.92 14.77 -5.15
C ARG A 210 2.39 15.49 -6.40
N HIS A 211 2.78 14.72 -7.43
CA HIS A 211 3.16 15.25 -8.76
C HIS A 211 4.18 16.41 -8.68
N THR A 212 5.22 16.24 -7.85
CA THR A 212 6.26 17.24 -7.65
C THR A 212 7.30 17.25 -8.77
N LEU A 213 7.43 16.12 -9.46
CA LEU A 213 8.34 15.95 -10.58
C LEU A 213 7.66 16.41 -11.87
N ARG A 214 8.03 17.61 -12.35
CA ARG A 214 7.60 18.07 -13.67
C ARG A 214 8.43 17.35 -14.75
N HIS A 215 7.72 16.78 -15.72
CA HIS A 215 8.32 16.21 -16.93
C HIS A 215 8.44 17.28 -18.01
#